data_424e35355d203665cbf2ded697171229
#
_entry.id   424e35355d203665cbf2ded697171229
#
_cell.length_a   1.000
_cell.length_b   1.000
_cell.length_c   1.000
_cell.angle_alpha   90.00
_cell.angle_beta   90.00
_cell.angle_gamma   90.00
#
_symmetry.space_group_name_H-M   'P 1'
#
loop_
_entity.id
_entity.type
_entity.pdbx_description
1 polymer ?
#
loop_
_entity_poly.entity_id
_entity_poly.type
_entity_poly.pdbx_seq_one_letter_code
_entity_poly.pdbx_strand_id
1 'polypeptide(L)'
;NKTRAAMSVENYRFDIEAHDEVAHQAAVESMVLLKNDDAILPVAGDAKVTVIGEFARTPRYQGGGSSHITPTKMTSFLDALTERGVDAKFAPGFTLDLEPADPALEAEAVEAAKGADVVLMFLGLPEAAESEGFDRETLDMPAKQIALLEAVAAENKNVVVVLSNGSVVTVAPWAKNAKGILESWLLGQSGGPALADVLFGKVSPSGKLAQTIPFDINDDPSTINWPGEEGHVDYGEGVFVGYRYYDTYNKAVDYPFG
;
A
#
# COMPACT_ATOMS: atom_id res chain seq x y z
N ASN A 1 13.04 -2.99 37.62
CA ASN A 1 12.81 -3.50 36.29
C ASN A 1 11.40 -3.10 35.84
N LYS A 2 11.29 -2.27 34.80
CA LYS A 2 10.02 -1.69 34.30
C LYS A 2 8.99 -2.78 33.92
N THR A 3 9.42 -3.87 33.31
CA THR A 3 8.56 -5.00 32.94
C THR A 3 7.89 -5.64 34.17
N ARG A 4 8.66 -5.89 35.22
CA ARG A 4 8.12 -6.47 36.45
C ARG A 4 7.13 -5.53 37.15
N ALA A 5 7.40 -4.22 37.14
CA ALA A 5 6.48 -3.23 37.68
C ALA A 5 5.16 -3.17 36.86
N ALA A 6 5.24 -3.23 35.53
CA ALA A 6 4.04 -3.26 34.66
C ALA A 6 3.21 -4.55 34.91
N MET A 7 3.85 -5.70 35.08
CA MET A 7 3.16 -6.97 35.34
C MET A 7 2.55 -7.05 36.76
N SER A 8 2.90 -6.15 37.66
CA SER A 8 2.36 -6.13 39.04
C SER A 8 1.09 -5.29 39.20
N VAL A 9 0.61 -4.66 38.15
CA VAL A 9 -0.63 -3.87 38.18
C VAL A 9 -1.81 -4.82 37.99
N GLU A 10 -2.52 -5.11 39.09
CA GLU A 10 -3.75 -5.91 39.04
C GLU A 10 -4.85 -5.17 38.28
N ASN A 11 -5.59 -5.90 37.43
CA ASN A 11 -6.72 -5.40 36.67
C ASN A 11 -6.38 -4.19 35.75
N TYR A 12 -5.12 -4.08 35.32
CA TYR A 12 -4.76 -3.05 34.35
C TYR A 12 -5.62 -3.16 33.10
N ARG A 13 -6.24 -2.05 32.73
CA ARG A 13 -6.98 -1.89 31.47
C ARG A 13 -6.41 -0.70 30.74
N PHE A 14 -6.14 -0.87 29.45
CA PHE A 14 -5.78 0.23 28.58
C PHE A 14 -7.05 0.83 27.94
N ASP A 15 -6.98 2.11 27.61
CA ASP A 15 -8.03 2.81 26.92
C ASP A 15 -7.94 2.47 25.41
N ILE A 16 -8.86 1.61 24.95
CA ILE A 16 -8.91 1.12 23.56
C ILE A 16 -9.14 2.27 22.60
N GLU A 17 -10.02 3.22 22.95
CA GLU A 17 -10.35 4.35 22.07
C GLU A 17 -9.15 5.30 21.93
N ALA A 18 -8.46 5.60 23.02
CA ALA A 18 -7.23 6.39 22.98
C ALA A 18 -6.12 5.71 22.16
N HIS A 19 -6.00 4.39 22.21
CA HIS A 19 -5.04 3.64 21.42
C HIS A 19 -5.44 3.57 19.94
N ASP A 20 -6.72 3.53 19.62
CA ASP A 20 -7.22 3.59 18.23
C ASP A 20 -6.90 4.96 17.60
N GLU A 21 -7.02 6.05 18.37
CA GLU A 21 -6.62 7.39 17.92
C GLU A 21 -5.11 7.48 17.62
N VAL A 22 -4.27 6.86 18.44
CA VAL A 22 -2.81 6.77 18.18
C VAL A 22 -2.53 5.96 16.92
N ALA A 23 -3.24 4.83 16.72
CA ALA A 23 -3.11 4.01 15.52
C ALA A 23 -3.53 4.79 14.26
N HIS A 24 -4.63 5.56 14.34
CA HIS A 24 -5.08 6.44 13.27
C HIS A 24 -4.04 7.51 12.93
N GLN A 25 -3.51 8.20 13.93
CA GLN A 25 -2.48 9.21 13.73
C GLN A 25 -1.21 8.63 13.08
N ALA A 26 -0.76 7.46 13.56
CA ALA A 26 0.39 6.77 12.96
C ALA A 26 0.13 6.38 11.49
N ALA A 27 -1.07 5.90 11.17
CA ALA A 27 -1.47 5.57 9.81
C ALA A 27 -1.44 6.81 8.89
N VAL A 28 -2.03 7.93 9.34
CA VAL A 28 -2.03 9.19 8.58
C VAL A 28 -0.60 9.67 8.30
N GLU A 29 0.29 9.63 9.30
CA GLU A 29 1.67 10.14 9.19
C GLU A 29 2.60 9.21 8.40
N SER A 30 2.19 7.95 8.16
CA SER A 30 2.98 6.95 7.44
C SER A 30 2.85 7.04 5.93
N MET A 31 1.74 7.59 5.41
CA MET A 31 1.45 7.60 3.98
C MET A 31 2.36 8.56 3.21
N VAL A 32 2.83 8.09 2.05
CA VAL A 32 3.76 8.83 1.18
C VAL A 32 3.09 9.12 -0.17
N LEU A 33 2.98 10.38 -0.52
CA LEU A 33 2.48 10.79 -1.84
C LEU A 33 3.62 10.70 -2.86
N LEU A 34 3.61 9.68 -3.71
CA LEU A 34 4.63 9.46 -4.74
C LEU A 34 4.36 10.28 -6.01
N LYS A 35 3.09 10.46 -6.37
CA LYS A 35 2.70 11.16 -7.59
C LYS A 35 1.37 11.90 -7.40
N ASN A 36 1.26 13.12 -7.97
CA ASN A 36 0.03 13.91 -7.93
C ASN A 36 -0.06 14.85 -9.15
N ASP A 37 -0.23 14.27 -10.33
CA ASP A 37 -0.36 15.03 -11.57
C ASP A 37 -1.68 15.79 -11.61
N ASP A 38 -1.66 16.99 -12.15
CA ASP A 38 -2.83 17.88 -12.27
C ASP A 38 -3.54 18.17 -10.94
N ALA A 39 -2.87 17.97 -9.80
CA ALA A 39 -3.45 18.08 -8.46
C ALA A 39 -4.74 17.24 -8.32
N ILE A 40 -4.72 15.98 -8.81
CA ILE A 40 -5.86 15.06 -8.72
C ILE A 40 -6.24 14.74 -7.26
N LEU A 41 -5.30 14.82 -6.35
CA LEU A 41 -5.50 14.77 -4.91
C LEU A 41 -5.31 16.18 -4.31
N PRO A 42 -6.10 16.56 -3.29
CA PRO A 42 -7.20 15.77 -2.71
C PRO A 42 -8.41 15.66 -3.63
N VAL A 43 -9.18 14.58 -3.45
CA VAL A 43 -10.43 14.36 -4.19
C VAL A 43 -11.43 15.44 -3.82
N ALA A 44 -12.05 16.08 -4.81
CA ALA A 44 -13.07 17.10 -4.58
C ALA A 44 -14.31 16.48 -3.90
N GLY A 45 -14.93 17.24 -2.98
CA GLY A 45 -16.03 16.72 -2.15
C GLY A 45 -17.31 16.40 -2.92
N ASP A 46 -17.48 16.93 -4.14
CA ASP A 46 -18.60 16.68 -5.04
C ASP A 46 -18.27 15.74 -6.21
N ALA A 47 -17.05 15.19 -6.23
CA ALA A 47 -16.60 14.29 -7.28
C ALA A 47 -17.35 12.96 -7.23
N LYS A 48 -17.70 12.43 -8.41
CA LYS A 48 -18.19 11.06 -8.57
C LYS A 48 -17.02 10.10 -8.45
N VAL A 49 -16.93 9.42 -7.31
CA VAL A 49 -15.84 8.51 -6.99
C VAL A 49 -16.23 7.08 -7.33
N THR A 50 -15.34 6.38 -8.03
CA THR A 50 -15.39 4.92 -8.15
C THR A 50 -14.18 4.34 -7.41
N VAL A 51 -14.41 3.35 -6.55
CA VAL A 51 -13.39 2.59 -5.82
C VAL A 51 -13.25 1.22 -6.47
N ILE A 52 -12.04 0.87 -6.87
CA ILE A 52 -11.72 -0.42 -7.48
C ILE A 52 -10.61 -1.08 -6.66
N GLY A 53 -10.74 -2.39 -6.46
CA GLY A 53 -9.75 -3.20 -5.77
C GLY A 53 -10.23 -3.78 -4.45
N GLU A 54 -10.04 -5.10 -4.30
CA GLU A 54 -10.52 -5.83 -3.13
C GLU A 54 -9.93 -5.31 -1.81
N PHE A 55 -8.72 -4.74 -1.83
CA PHE A 55 -8.10 -4.15 -0.64
C PHE A 55 -8.87 -2.97 -0.04
N ALA A 56 -9.75 -2.32 -0.80
CA ALA A 56 -10.61 -1.27 -0.25
C ALA A 56 -11.68 -1.81 0.70
N ARG A 57 -12.13 -3.06 0.47
CA ARG A 57 -13.13 -3.76 1.27
C ARG A 57 -12.50 -4.69 2.30
N THR A 58 -11.46 -5.42 1.88
CA THR A 58 -10.72 -6.38 2.69
C THR A 58 -9.29 -5.87 2.86
N PRO A 59 -9.05 -4.94 3.80
CA PRO A 59 -7.76 -4.27 3.91
C PRO A 59 -6.66 -5.24 4.36
N ARG A 60 -5.50 -5.14 3.71
CA ARG A 60 -4.28 -5.75 4.21
C ARG A 60 -3.69 -4.81 5.26
N TYR A 61 -4.03 -5.01 6.52
CA TYR A 61 -3.70 -4.10 7.61
C TYR A 61 -2.41 -4.47 8.36
N GLN A 62 -1.88 -5.68 8.16
CA GLN A 62 -0.69 -6.21 8.84
C GLN A 62 0.09 -7.17 7.94
N GLY A 63 1.33 -7.50 8.35
CA GLY A 63 2.13 -8.55 7.72
C GLY A 63 1.54 -9.93 7.89
N GLY A 64 1.96 -10.87 7.05
CA GLY A 64 1.57 -12.27 7.11
C GLY A 64 2.38 -13.07 8.15
N GLY A 65 1.89 -14.26 8.51
CA GLY A 65 2.57 -15.19 9.39
C GLY A 65 2.38 -14.90 10.88
N SER A 66 3.43 -15.05 11.68
CA SER A 66 3.38 -14.97 13.15
C SER A 66 3.07 -13.57 13.69
N SER A 67 3.10 -12.54 12.85
CA SER A 67 2.72 -11.17 13.21
C SER A 67 1.21 -10.96 13.33
N HIS A 68 0.39 -11.94 12.92
CA HIS A 68 -1.06 -11.81 12.94
C HIS A 68 -1.60 -11.56 14.35
N ILE A 69 -2.36 -10.49 14.47
CA ILE A 69 -3.15 -10.13 15.64
C ILE A 69 -4.62 -10.00 15.27
N THR A 70 -5.50 -10.23 16.23
CA THR A 70 -6.93 -9.90 16.09
C THR A 70 -7.13 -8.47 16.57
N PRO A 71 -7.44 -7.51 15.68
CA PRO A 71 -7.63 -6.13 16.08
C PRO A 71 -8.92 -5.96 16.89
N THR A 72 -8.94 -4.99 17.78
CA THR A 72 -10.14 -4.65 18.57
C THR A 72 -11.22 -4.00 17.71
N LYS A 73 -10.81 -3.37 16.61
CA LYS A 73 -11.68 -2.72 15.62
C LYS A 73 -11.00 -2.85 14.25
N MET A 74 -11.78 -3.00 13.21
CA MET A 74 -11.31 -2.96 11.83
C MET A 74 -12.30 -2.14 11.02
N THR A 75 -11.83 -1.04 10.44
CA THR A 75 -12.64 -0.21 9.56
C THR A 75 -12.00 -0.21 8.17
N SER A 76 -12.71 -0.75 7.19
CA SER A 76 -12.26 -0.73 5.79
C SER A 76 -12.38 0.69 5.21
N PHE A 77 -11.79 0.91 4.03
CA PHE A 77 -11.96 2.18 3.34
C PHE A 77 -13.42 2.41 2.92
N LEU A 78 -14.13 1.38 2.49
CA LEU A 78 -15.54 1.48 2.12
C LEU A 78 -16.43 1.83 3.32
N ASP A 79 -16.14 1.25 4.51
CA ASP A 79 -16.85 1.61 5.74
C ASP A 79 -16.60 3.08 6.09
N ALA A 80 -15.34 3.53 5.98
CA ALA A 80 -14.98 4.93 6.24
C ALA A 80 -15.66 5.92 5.28
N LEU A 81 -15.86 5.57 4.01
CA LEU A 81 -16.62 6.37 3.06
C LEU A 81 -18.10 6.43 3.46
N THR A 82 -18.69 5.29 3.85
CA THR A 82 -20.08 5.20 4.30
C THR A 82 -20.31 6.07 5.54
N GLU A 83 -19.43 5.99 6.53
CA GLU A 83 -19.49 6.81 7.75
C GLU A 83 -19.40 8.31 7.46
N ARG A 84 -18.72 8.71 6.37
CA ARG A 84 -18.58 10.09 5.91
C ARG A 84 -19.73 10.56 5.01
N GLY A 85 -20.66 9.67 4.66
CA GLY A 85 -21.74 9.97 3.72
C GLY A 85 -21.24 10.17 2.28
N VAL A 86 -20.08 9.63 1.93
CA VAL A 86 -19.55 9.67 0.56
C VAL A 86 -20.15 8.48 -0.22
N ASP A 87 -20.93 8.80 -1.25
CA ASP A 87 -21.47 7.79 -2.17
C ASP A 87 -20.42 7.45 -3.22
N ALA A 88 -19.87 6.25 -3.15
CA ALA A 88 -18.86 5.75 -4.07
C ALA A 88 -19.28 4.42 -4.67
N LYS A 89 -19.19 4.30 -6.00
CA LYS A 89 -19.36 3.01 -6.67
C LYS A 89 -18.17 2.11 -6.35
N PHE A 90 -18.41 0.83 -6.06
CA PHE A 90 -17.36 -0.13 -5.78
C PHE A 90 -17.38 -1.30 -6.76
N ALA A 91 -16.20 -1.74 -7.18
CA ALA A 91 -15.97 -3.00 -7.90
C ALA A 91 -14.69 -3.68 -7.37
N PRO A 92 -14.71 -4.99 -7.04
CA PRO A 92 -13.54 -5.67 -6.51
C PRO A 92 -12.39 -5.77 -7.52
N GLY A 93 -12.69 -5.99 -8.79
CA GLY A 93 -11.72 -6.05 -9.89
C GLY A 93 -10.82 -7.29 -9.90
N PHE A 94 -10.47 -7.81 -8.74
CA PHE A 94 -9.65 -9.02 -8.58
C PHE A 94 -9.91 -9.70 -7.23
N THR A 95 -9.51 -10.96 -7.12
CA THR A 95 -9.45 -11.69 -5.86
C THR A 95 -8.09 -11.54 -5.19
N LEU A 96 -7.98 -11.80 -3.87
CA LEU A 96 -6.72 -11.72 -3.13
C LEU A 96 -5.77 -12.90 -3.39
N ASP A 97 -6.18 -13.89 -4.17
CA ASP A 97 -5.29 -14.94 -4.66
C ASP A 97 -4.29 -14.37 -5.68
N LEU A 98 -3.11 -14.97 -5.82
CA LEU A 98 -2.13 -14.50 -6.80
C LEU A 98 -2.60 -14.72 -8.25
N GLU A 99 -3.18 -15.87 -8.52
CA GLU A 99 -3.65 -16.29 -9.85
C GLU A 99 -4.89 -17.21 -9.71
N PRO A 100 -5.72 -17.32 -10.72
CA PRO A 100 -5.77 -16.59 -11.99
C PRO A 100 -6.47 -15.22 -11.89
N ALA A 101 -6.41 -14.45 -12.98
CA ALA A 101 -7.31 -13.29 -13.16
C ALA A 101 -8.76 -13.77 -13.36
N ASP A 102 -9.72 -12.96 -12.90
CA ASP A 102 -11.15 -13.18 -13.12
C ASP A 102 -11.68 -12.17 -14.14
N PRO A 103 -11.95 -12.59 -15.39
CA PRO A 103 -12.41 -11.66 -16.44
C PRO A 103 -13.76 -11.00 -16.13
N ALA A 104 -14.61 -11.61 -15.30
CA ALA A 104 -15.89 -11.01 -14.94
C ALA A 104 -15.69 -9.85 -13.96
N LEU A 105 -14.80 -10.01 -12.97
CA LEU A 105 -14.45 -8.94 -12.03
C LEU A 105 -13.73 -7.81 -12.74
N GLU A 106 -12.83 -8.12 -13.68
CA GLU A 106 -12.15 -7.12 -14.50
C GLU A 106 -13.15 -6.30 -15.33
N ALA A 107 -14.06 -6.96 -16.05
CA ALA A 107 -15.07 -6.28 -16.86
C ALA A 107 -16.02 -5.40 -16.01
N GLU A 108 -16.40 -5.85 -14.83
CA GLU A 108 -17.20 -5.08 -13.87
C GLU A 108 -16.46 -3.80 -13.44
N ALA A 109 -15.18 -3.93 -13.11
CA ALA A 109 -14.36 -2.81 -12.65
C ALA A 109 -14.13 -1.78 -13.78
N VAL A 110 -13.85 -2.23 -14.99
CA VAL A 110 -13.70 -1.37 -16.16
C VAL A 110 -14.99 -0.61 -16.46
N GLU A 111 -16.15 -1.28 -16.39
CA GLU A 111 -17.45 -0.63 -16.57
C GLU A 111 -17.76 0.35 -15.42
N ALA A 112 -17.36 0.02 -14.19
CA ALA A 112 -17.52 0.89 -13.05
C ALA A 112 -16.72 2.20 -13.17
N ALA A 113 -15.56 2.16 -13.81
CA ALA A 113 -14.69 3.32 -14.00
C ALA A 113 -15.27 4.37 -14.97
N LYS A 114 -16.17 3.95 -15.86
CA LYS A 114 -16.76 4.86 -16.86
C LYS A 114 -17.62 5.90 -16.18
N GLY A 115 -17.37 7.17 -16.52
CA GLY A 115 -18.16 8.31 -16.02
C GLY A 115 -17.86 8.70 -14.57
N ALA A 116 -16.86 8.10 -13.93
CA ALA A 116 -16.31 8.61 -12.68
C ALA A 116 -15.46 9.84 -12.92
N ASP A 117 -15.52 10.82 -12.00
CA ASP A 117 -14.61 11.97 -12.03
C ASP A 117 -13.21 11.55 -11.55
N VAL A 118 -13.15 10.64 -10.58
CA VAL A 118 -11.92 10.03 -10.05
C VAL A 118 -12.13 8.55 -9.79
N VAL A 119 -11.15 7.73 -10.16
CA VAL A 119 -11.08 6.31 -9.83
C VAL A 119 -9.99 6.10 -8.81
N LEU A 120 -10.35 5.60 -7.62
CA LEU A 120 -9.41 5.19 -6.58
C LEU A 120 -9.16 3.69 -6.71
N MET A 121 -7.96 3.29 -7.15
CA MET A 121 -7.58 1.89 -7.31
C MET A 121 -6.71 1.41 -6.16
N PHE A 122 -7.23 0.48 -5.38
CA PHE A 122 -6.55 -0.16 -4.26
C PHE A 122 -5.82 -1.41 -4.75
N LEU A 123 -4.52 -1.27 -4.96
CA LEU A 123 -3.62 -2.31 -5.43
C LEU A 123 -2.60 -2.66 -4.35
N GLY A 124 -1.92 -3.79 -4.48
CA GLY A 124 -0.89 -4.15 -3.49
C GLY A 124 -0.52 -5.63 -3.52
N LEU A 125 0.23 -6.03 -2.52
CA LEU A 125 0.68 -7.40 -2.37
C LEU A 125 -0.28 -8.17 -1.45
N PRO A 126 -0.93 -9.24 -1.91
CA PRO A 126 -1.65 -10.13 -1.01
C PRO A 126 -0.68 -10.89 -0.09
N GLU A 127 -1.17 -11.46 1.00
CA GLU A 127 -0.35 -12.21 1.94
C GLU A 127 0.41 -13.36 1.28
N ALA A 128 -0.18 -13.98 0.26
CA ALA A 128 0.47 -15.03 -0.52
C ALA A 128 1.71 -14.56 -1.33
N ALA A 129 1.85 -13.25 -1.56
CA ALA A 129 3.02 -12.66 -2.22
C ALA A 129 4.07 -12.18 -1.22
N GLU A 130 3.68 -11.87 0.01
CA GLU A 130 4.56 -11.26 1.00
C GLU A 130 4.15 -11.70 2.40
N SER A 131 4.89 -12.62 3.00
CA SER A 131 4.62 -13.18 4.32
C SER A 131 5.89 -13.69 4.98
N GLU A 132 5.82 -13.94 6.28
CA GLU A 132 6.85 -14.69 6.98
C GLU A 132 6.95 -16.12 6.42
N GLY A 133 8.15 -16.66 6.36
CA GLY A 133 8.44 -18.06 6.02
C GLY A 133 8.77 -18.32 4.54
N PHE A 134 8.68 -17.31 3.69
CA PHE A 134 9.20 -17.36 2.32
C PHE A 134 9.68 -15.98 1.87
N ASP A 135 10.49 -15.98 0.82
CA ASP A 135 11.07 -14.77 0.26
C ASP A 135 10.36 -14.37 -1.03
N ARG A 136 10.33 -13.08 -1.31
CA ARG A 136 9.87 -12.55 -2.60
C ARG A 136 10.96 -12.77 -3.66
N GLU A 137 10.54 -13.23 -4.84
CA GLU A 137 11.43 -13.42 -5.99
C GLU A 137 11.45 -12.22 -6.94
N THR A 138 10.52 -11.28 -6.78
CA THR A 138 10.37 -10.08 -7.62
C THR A 138 9.90 -8.89 -6.81
N LEU A 139 10.20 -7.68 -7.28
CA LEU A 139 9.61 -6.42 -6.78
C LEU A 139 8.35 -6.02 -7.56
N ASP A 140 7.92 -6.81 -8.54
CA ASP A 140 6.78 -6.46 -9.37
C ASP A 140 5.45 -6.60 -8.63
N MET A 141 4.50 -5.80 -9.06
CA MET A 141 3.10 -5.95 -8.68
C MET A 141 2.50 -7.18 -9.36
N PRO A 142 1.49 -7.85 -8.74
CA PRO A 142 0.80 -8.96 -9.39
C PRO A 142 0.30 -8.60 -10.79
N ALA A 143 0.63 -9.42 -11.79
CA ALA A 143 0.35 -9.13 -13.20
C ALA A 143 -1.11 -8.83 -13.49
N LYS A 144 -2.05 -9.54 -12.82
CA LYS A 144 -3.50 -9.31 -12.97
C LYS A 144 -3.93 -7.92 -12.49
N GLN A 145 -3.29 -7.38 -11.46
CA GLN A 145 -3.60 -6.03 -10.97
C GLN A 145 -3.08 -4.96 -11.94
N ILE A 146 -1.92 -5.19 -12.57
CA ILE A 146 -1.38 -4.28 -13.58
C ILE A 146 -2.23 -4.31 -14.85
N ALA A 147 -2.66 -5.49 -15.31
CA ALA A 147 -3.57 -5.61 -16.44
C ALA A 147 -4.90 -4.87 -16.19
N LEU A 148 -5.47 -5.02 -14.99
CA LEU A 148 -6.66 -4.29 -14.58
C LEU A 148 -6.42 -2.76 -14.57
N LEU A 149 -5.29 -2.29 -14.02
CA LEU A 149 -4.94 -0.86 -14.03
C LEU A 149 -4.87 -0.32 -15.48
N GLU A 150 -4.24 -1.06 -16.38
CA GLU A 150 -4.14 -0.68 -17.80
C GLU A 150 -5.53 -0.60 -18.46
N ALA A 151 -6.39 -1.59 -18.23
CA ALA A 151 -7.74 -1.62 -18.75
C ALA A 151 -8.61 -0.47 -18.20
N VAL A 152 -8.54 -0.19 -16.90
CA VAL A 152 -9.25 0.93 -16.27
C VAL A 152 -8.72 2.28 -16.80
N ALA A 153 -7.40 2.45 -16.90
CA ALA A 153 -6.77 3.67 -17.40
C ALA A 153 -7.03 3.92 -18.90
N ALA A 154 -7.39 2.90 -19.66
CA ALA A 154 -7.85 3.08 -21.04
C ALA A 154 -9.21 3.80 -21.10
N GLU A 155 -10.11 3.52 -20.17
CA GLU A 155 -11.46 4.10 -20.10
C GLU A 155 -11.51 5.41 -19.29
N ASN A 156 -10.70 5.55 -18.25
CA ASN A 156 -10.68 6.74 -17.40
C ASN A 156 -9.24 7.15 -17.07
N LYS A 157 -8.87 8.39 -17.40
CA LYS A 157 -7.51 8.91 -17.17
C LYS A 157 -7.28 9.45 -15.76
N ASN A 158 -8.33 9.64 -14.99
CA ASN A 158 -8.26 10.19 -13.64
C ASN A 158 -8.14 9.06 -12.59
N VAL A 159 -7.08 8.28 -12.71
CA VAL A 159 -6.79 7.15 -11.81
C VAL A 159 -5.82 7.57 -10.72
N VAL A 160 -6.17 7.25 -9.48
CA VAL A 160 -5.29 7.33 -8.31
C VAL A 160 -5.06 5.91 -7.79
N VAL A 161 -3.82 5.47 -7.74
CA VAL A 161 -3.45 4.18 -7.16
C VAL A 161 -3.11 4.37 -5.69
N VAL A 162 -3.73 3.56 -4.83
CA VAL A 162 -3.42 3.43 -3.41
C VAL A 162 -2.76 2.08 -3.22
N LEU A 163 -1.49 2.09 -2.83
CA LEU A 163 -0.69 0.87 -2.67
C LEU A 163 -0.80 0.32 -1.24
N SER A 164 -0.97 -1.00 -1.13
CA SER A 164 -1.00 -1.75 0.14
C SER A 164 0.02 -2.88 0.10
N ASN A 165 1.22 -2.62 0.60
CA ASN A 165 2.36 -3.55 0.60
C ASN A 165 3.23 -3.29 1.83
N GLY A 166 3.92 -4.31 2.31
CA GLY A 166 4.83 -4.22 3.48
C GLY A 166 6.25 -3.83 3.09
N SER A 167 6.67 -4.15 1.86
CA SER A 167 7.96 -3.79 1.29
C SER A 167 7.79 -3.20 -0.10
N VAL A 168 8.82 -2.56 -0.65
CA VAL A 168 8.74 -1.84 -1.92
C VAL A 168 8.27 -2.71 -3.09
N VAL A 169 7.57 -2.07 -4.01
CA VAL A 169 7.23 -2.61 -5.33
C VAL A 169 7.76 -1.67 -6.40
N THR A 170 8.07 -2.20 -7.59
CA THR A 170 8.44 -1.37 -8.75
C THR A 170 7.24 -0.56 -9.22
N VAL A 171 7.43 0.74 -9.42
CA VAL A 171 6.38 1.69 -9.78
C VAL A 171 6.52 2.16 -11.24
N ALA A 172 7.74 2.41 -11.69
CA ALA A 172 8.04 2.94 -13.02
C ALA A 172 7.31 2.23 -14.19
N PRO A 173 7.18 0.89 -14.24
CA PRO A 173 6.56 0.23 -15.39
C PRO A 173 5.10 0.62 -15.63
N TRP A 174 4.35 0.94 -14.57
CA TRP A 174 2.91 1.20 -14.64
C TRP A 174 2.49 2.62 -14.23
N ALA A 175 3.38 3.44 -13.66
CA ALA A 175 3.10 4.79 -13.16
C ALA A 175 2.44 5.72 -14.19
N LYS A 176 2.67 5.49 -15.48
CA LYS A 176 2.06 6.24 -16.59
C LYS A 176 0.53 6.10 -16.65
N ASN A 177 -0.02 5.04 -16.04
CA ASN A 177 -1.45 4.73 -16.04
C ASN A 177 -2.19 5.39 -14.86
N ALA A 178 -1.47 6.08 -13.97
CA ALA A 178 -2.05 6.76 -12.82
C ALA A 178 -1.64 8.23 -12.78
N LYS A 179 -2.57 9.13 -12.45
CA LYS A 179 -2.29 10.54 -12.15
C LYS A 179 -1.86 10.76 -10.71
N GLY A 180 -2.36 9.95 -9.78
CA GLY A 180 -1.97 9.96 -8.38
C GLY A 180 -1.46 8.60 -7.94
N ILE A 181 -0.45 8.57 -7.08
CA ILE A 181 0.07 7.35 -6.45
C ILE A 181 0.34 7.65 -4.99
N LEU A 182 -0.37 6.96 -4.11
CA LEU A 182 -0.22 7.03 -2.67
C LEU A 182 0.29 5.69 -2.15
N GLU A 183 1.50 5.67 -1.60
CA GLU A 183 2.03 4.52 -0.88
C GLU A 183 1.46 4.52 0.53
N SER A 184 0.64 3.54 0.84
CA SER A 184 -0.03 3.48 2.13
C SER A 184 0.52 2.42 3.08
N TRP A 185 1.41 1.54 2.60
CA TRP A 185 1.97 0.48 3.42
C TRP A 185 0.90 -0.44 4.04
N LEU A 186 1.14 -0.89 5.27
CA LEU A 186 0.21 -1.69 6.08
C LEU A 186 -0.25 -0.84 7.29
N LEU A 187 -1.40 -0.22 7.18
CA LEU A 187 -1.82 0.89 8.05
C LEU A 187 -2.47 0.47 9.39
N GLY A 188 -2.54 -0.84 9.69
CA GLY A 188 -3.20 -1.29 10.91
C GLY A 188 -4.72 -1.11 10.90
N GLN A 189 -5.33 -1.22 12.08
CA GLN A 189 -6.79 -1.29 12.23
C GLN A 189 -7.54 -0.01 11.83
N SER A 190 -6.90 1.15 11.91
CA SER A 190 -7.49 2.46 11.58
C SER A 190 -7.10 2.96 10.18
N GLY A 191 -6.61 2.08 9.31
CA GLY A 191 -6.15 2.43 7.97
C GLY A 191 -7.24 3.02 7.06
N GLY A 192 -8.47 2.50 7.10
CA GLY A 192 -9.56 3.00 6.27
C GLY A 192 -9.92 4.48 6.55
N PRO A 193 -10.20 4.86 7.81
CA PRO A 193 -10.40 6.26 8.17
C PRO A 193 -9.22 7.16 7.85
N ALA A 194 -7.98 6.69 8.08
CA ALA A 194 -6.76 7.44 7.79
C ALA A 194 -6.60 7.71 6.28
N LEU A 195 -6.84 6.69 5.43
CA LEU A 195 -6.85 6.84 3.98
C LEU A 195 -7.88 7.87 3.52
N ALA A 196 -9.08 7.82 4.09
CA ALA A 196 -10.11 8.79 3.76
C ALA A 196 -9.72 10.23 4.19
N ASP A 197 -9.06 10.39 5.34
CA ASP A 197 -8.56 11.70 5.78
C ASP A 197 -7.54 12.29 4.79
N VAL A 198 -6.63 11.45 4.28
CA VAL A 198 -5.59 11.89 3.33
C VAL A 198 -6.17 12.09 1.92
N LEU A 199 -6.92 11.13 1.39
CA LEU A 199 -7.42 11.18 0.01
C LEU A 199 -8.40 12.33 -0.21
N PHE A 200 -9.20 12.70 0.81
CA PHE A 200 -10.16 13.81 0.74
C PHE A 200 -9.62 15.12 1.37
N GLY A 201 -8.33 15.19 1.67
CA GLY A 201 -7.65 16.43 2.01
C GLY A 201 -7.91 16.97 3.40
N LYS A 202 -8.44 16.18 4.35
CA LYS A 202 -8.51 16.57 5.75
C LYS A 202 -7.11 16.69 6.36
N VAL A 203 -6.19 15.81 5.92
CA VAL A 203 -4.78 15.82 6.31
C VAL A 203 -3.91 15.71 5.07
N SER A 204 -2.83 16.49 5.00
CA SER A 204 -1.83 16.38 3.96
C SER A 204 -0.92 15.18 4.21
N PRO A 205 -0.64 14.31 3.21
CA PRO A 205 0.30 13.22 3.37
C PRO A 205 1.69 13.77 3.72
N SER A 206 2.31 13.24 4.77
CA SER A 206 3.57 13.75 5.33
C SER A 206 4.63 12.67 5.53
N GLY A 207 4.30 11.41 5.29
CA GLY A 207 5.23 10.30 5.37
C GLY A 207 6.43 10.45 4.43
N LYS A 208 7.50 9.76 4.76
CA LYS A 208 8.73 9.68 3.99
C LYS A 208 9.06 8.24 3.69
N LEU A 209 9.64 7.98 2.51
CA LEU A 209 10.02 6.63 2.14
C LEU A 209 11.10 6.09 3.08
N ALA A 210 10.81 4.95 3.71
CA ALA A 210 11.75 4.23 4.56
C ALA A 210 12.71 3.33 3.75
N GLN A 211 12.48 3.22 2.44
CA GLN A 211 13.28 2.45 1.48
C GLN A 211 13.39 3.22 0.18
N THR A 212 14.48 2.99 -0.56
CA THR A 212 14.60 3.43 -1.95
C THR A 212 13.74 2.51 -2.83
N ILE A 213 13.01 3.07 -3.80
CA ILE A 213 12.31 2.28 -4.82
C ILE A 213 13.19 2.25 -6.07
N PRO A 214 13.81 1.11 -6.42
CA PRO A 214 14.62 0.97 -7.62
C PRO A 214 13.73 0.83 -8.87
N PHE A 215 14.31 0.96 -10.04
CA PHE A 215 13.61 0.65 -11.30
C PHE A 215 13.43 -0.85 -11.52
N ASP A 216 14.37 -1.66 -11.05
CA ASP A 216 14.40 -3.12 -11.24
C ASP A 216 15.06 -3.79 -10.04
N ILE A 217 14.72 -5.05 -9.77
CA ILE A 217 15.31 -5.83 -8.67
C ILE A 217 16.83 -5.97 -8.82
N ASN A 218 17.34 -6.00 -10.05
CA ASN A 218 18.77 -6.10 -10.33
C ASN A 218 19.55 -4.82 -10.00
N ASP A 219 18.86 -3.72 -9.73
CA ASP A 219 19.47 -2.49 -9.21
C ASP A 219 19.74 -2.56 -7.71
N ASP A 220 19.17 -3.53 -6.99
CA ASP A 220 19.42 -3.72 -5.57
C ASP A 220 20.78 -4.40 -5.34
N PRO A 221 21.65 -3.84 -4.50
CA PRO A 221 23.00 -4.37 -4.28
C PRO A 221 23.04 -5.78 -3.66
N SER A 222 21.97 -6.21 -3.01
CA SER A 222 21.88 -7.52 -2.39
C SER A 222 21.58 -8.63 -3.39
N THR A 223 20.99 -8.32 -4.55
CA THR A 223 20.51 -9.29 -5.54
C THR A 223 21.59 -10.24 -6.03
N ILE A 224 22.83 -9.75 -6.18
CA ILE A 224 23.94 -10.58 -6.65
C ILE A 224 24.33 -11.70 -5.66
N ASN A 225 24.03 -11.50 -4.38
CA ASN A 225 24.36 -12.46 -3.31
C ASN A 225 23.14 -13.26 -2.83
N TRP A 226 21.97 -12.96 -3.36
CA TRP A 226 20.71 -13.59 -2.99
C TRP A 226 20.35 -14.74 -3.95
N PRO A 227 19.83 -15.89 -3.49
CA PRO A 227 19.57 -16.28 -2.10
C PRO A 227 20.80 -16.93 -1.41
N GLY A 228 21.96 -16.90 -2.02
CA GLY A 228 23.18 -17.58 -1.59
C GLY A 228 23.39 -18.93 -2.29
N GLU A 229 24.55 -19.54 -2.07
CA GLU A 229 24.96 -20.80 -2.69
C GLU A 229 25.51 -21.77 -1.62
N GLU A 230 25.24 -23.06 -1.79
CA GLU A 230 25.79 -24.15 -0.93
C GLU A 230 25.60 -23.91 0.59
N GLY A 231 24.50 -23.26 0.98
CA GLY A 231 24.19 -22.95 2.39
C GLY A 231 24.95 -21.74 2.95
N HIS A 232 25.57 -20.94 2.10
CA HIS A 232 26.26 -19.71 2.45
C HIS A 232 25.56 -18.51 1.82
N VAL A 233 25.51 -17.39 2.56
CA VAL A 233 25.04 -16.09 2.08
C VAL A 233 26.11 -15.05 2.36
N ASP A 234 26.56 -14.36 1.32
CA ASP A 234 27.51 -13.26 1.44
C ASP A 234 26.76 -11.94 1.51
N TYR A 235 27.10 -11.12 2.49
CA TYR A 235 26.63 -9.73 2.61
C TYR A 235 27.63 -8.80 1.89
N GLY A 236 27.75 -9.00 0.57
CA GLY A 236 28.78 -8.35 -0.26
C GLY A 236 28.66 -6.85 -0.37
N GLU A 237 27.46 -6.29 -0.15
CA GLU A 237 27.23 -4.85 -0.10
C GLU A 237 27.89 -4.15 1.11
N GLY A 238 28.21 -4.90 2.17
CA GLY A 238 28.86 -4.38 3.37
C GLY A 238 28.09 -3.22 4.01
N VAL A 239 28.70 -2.02 4.08
CA VAL A 239 28.04 -0.82 4.64
C VAL A 239 27.12 -0.11 3.63
N PHE A 240 27.16 -0.50 2.36
CA PHE A 240 26.40 0.13 1.28
C PHE A 240 25.00 -0.51 1.15
N VAL A 241 24.26 -0.54 2.23
CA VAL A 241 22.90 -1.08 2.30
C VAL A 241 21.90 0.01 1.92
N GLY A 242 20.90 -0.35 1.09
CA GLY A 242 19.79 0.54 0.70
C GLY A 242 20.29 1.85 0.09
N TYR A 243 19.76 2.99 0.56
CA TYR A 243 20.09 4.32 0.01
C TYR A 243 21.59 4.65 -0.02
N ARG A 244 22.38 4.09 0.91
CA ARG A 244 23.83 4.32 0.93
C ARG A 244 24.52 3.82 -0.34
N TYR A 245 24.02 2.73 -0.90
CA TYR A 245 24.50 2.23 -2.18
C TYR A 245 24.17 3.19 -3.32
N TYR A 246 22.89 3.54 -3.45
CA TYR A 246 22.44 4.40 -4.55
C TYR A 246 23.11 5.78 -4.52
N ASP A 247 23.19 6.40 -3.35
CA ASP A 247 23.83 7.71 -3.18
C ASP A 247 25.34 7.65 -3.45
N THR A 248 26.04 6.65 -2.89
CA THR A 248 27.51 6.55 -3.02
C THR A 248 27.92 6.31 -4.46
N TYR A 249 27.18 5.45 -5.18
CA TYR A 249 27.50 5.09 -6.56
C TYR A 249 26.73 5.93 -7.59
N ASN A 250 26.02 6.96 -7.14
CA ASN A 250 25.21 7.85 -7.98
C ASN A 250 24.29 7.08 -8.95
N LYS A 251 23.58 6.10 -8.40
CA LYS A 251 22.64 5.27 -9.15
C LYS A 251 21.29 5.96 -9.28
N ALA A 252 20.75 5.95 -10.49
CA ALA A 252 19.38 6.41 -10.71
C ALA A 252 18.38 5.47 -10.01
N VAL A 253 17.33 6.04 -9.43
CA VAL A 253 16.25 5.32 -8.75
C VAL A 253 14.93 5.92 -9.18
N ASP A 254 13.85 5.16 -9.02
CA ASP A 254 12.50 5.67 -9.32
C ASP A 254 12.06 6.66 -8.24
N TYR A 255 12.18 6.27 -6.96
CA TYR A 255 11.96 7.17 -5.81
C TYR A 255 13.07 6.99 -4.78
N PRO A 256 13.71 8.08 -4.33
CA PRO A 256 14.78 8.01 -3.33
C PRO A 256 14.22 7.76 -1.93
N PHE A 257 15.06 7.20 -1.05
CA PHE A 257 14.83 7.19 0.39
C PHE A 257 14.63 8.61 0.91
N GLY A 258 13.67 8.80 1.85
CA GLY A 258 13.39 10.11 2.48
C GLY A 258 12.54 11.00 1.64
#